data_5ce81978ac16eef3825c4cc9c62d7787
#
_entry.id   5ce81978ac16eef3825c4cc9c62d7787
#
_cell.length_a   1.000
_cell.length_b   1.000
_cell.length_c   1.000
_cell.angle_alpha   90.00
_cell.angle_beta   90.00
_cell.angle_gamma   90.00
#
_symmetry.space_group_name_H-M   'P 1'
#
loop_
_entity.id
_entity.type
_entity.pdbx_description
1 polymer ?
#
loop_
_entity_poly.entity_id
_entity_poly.type
_entity_poly.pdbx_seq_one_letter_code
_entity_poly.pdbx_strand_id
1 'polypeptide(L)'
;LRLRGNMMWPAMWGWAFYADDPENEKTADEMGVVMSTSHHEPMARNHQEYARNRKGWGPWNYQKNKANLQKFFREGIERMKGTEQIVTIGMRGDGDEAMSAEADTKLMTNIINDQRKIIADVTGRKASETPQVWALYKEVMDYYDKGMKVPDDVTLLLCDDNWGNVRRVPNAKERKHKGGWGLYYHVDYVGAPRNSKMLNVTPVQNPWEQLTLAYENGIDRLWILNVGDLKPMEYPISQFMDMAWNPRKYDVNNITRHTRDWCAQQFGESQADEAARILNLICKYNGRCTPEMLNKNTYSLENGEWQEVVNQYLQLEADALRQYNSLPASYHDAYHQIILFPIELMSNLHQMYFAQAQNHALYKQGNPKANVWADECERLFKRDSLICDFYNHKMSGGKWNGMMTQKHIGYKSWNDDFEKDTCPELFRVTSKDGVIICENNGVVEIEAPYYSSKTDAAEAKWTEIPFMGKSVSAMTLMPYTKSVKGASITYKFKMQVSKTSDGKAFNGKQKVRIHVITKSTLDYLNKGGLTYGVSLDGASPVEVNFNKDLNEKPENIYNIYYPTIATRIVDKVIELELPASSDGIHTLTLTPNDPAIVFEKIVIDGRGGKKSV
;
A
#
# COMPACT_ATOMS: atom_id res chain seq x y z
N LEU A 1 3.06 -9.69 29.58
CA LEU A 1 3.46 -9.24 30.93
C LEU A 1 4.39 -8.02 30.89
N ARG A 2 5.48 -8.02 30.11
CA ARG A 2 6.41 -6.88 30.04
C ARG A 2 5.73 -5.57 29.57
N LEU A 3 4.69 -5.67 28.77
CA LEU A 3 3.88 -4.54 28.31
C LEU A 3 2.59 -4.35 29.13
N ARG A 4 2.55 -4.87 30.37
CA ARG A 4 1.40 -4.79 31.31
C ARG A 4 0.16 -5.62 30.92
N GLY A 5 0.24 -6.44 29.88
CA GLY A 5 -0.81 -7.42 29.60
C GLY A 5 -0.86 -8.48 30.70
N ASN A 6 -2.04 -8.80 31.22
CA ASN A 6 -2.25 -9.77 32.30
C ASN A 6 -3.22 -10.89 31.91
N MET A 7 -3.77 -10.85 30.70
CA MET A 7 -4.66 -11.87 30.15
C MET A 7 -4.26 -12.18 28.71
N MET A 8 -4.53 -13.40 28.25
CA MET A 8 -4.28 -13.80 26.87
C MET A 8 -5.46 -14.58 26.28
N TRP A 9 -5.86 -14.19 25.08
CA TRP A 9 -6.56 -15.01 24.11
C TRP A 9 -5.52 -15.58 23.14
N PRO A 10 -5.29 -16.90 23.09
CA PRO A 10 -4.33 -17.50 22.18
C PRO A 10 -4.72 -17.32 20.71
N ALA A 11 -3.74 -17.44 19.83
CA ALA A 11 -3.96 -17.46 18.39
C ALA A 11 -4.93 -18.58 17.98
N MET A 12 -5.79 -18.27 17.03
CA MET A 12 -6.76 -19.19 16.41
C MET A 12 -6.21 -19.76 15.08
N TRP A 13 -7.08 -20.37 14.29
CA TRP A 13 -6.84 -20.79 12.91
C TRP A 13 -5.58 -21.64 12.70
N GLY A 14 -5.75 -22.95 12.80
CA GLY A 14 -4.67 -23.91 12.64
C GLY A 14 -3.97 -24.29 13.95
N TRP A 15 -4.14 -23.50 15.00
CA TRP A 15 -3.51 -23.71 16.31
C TRP A 15 -4.51 -24.05 17.40
N ALA A 16 -4.09 -24.85 18.36
CA ALA A 16 -4.90 -25.22 19.51
C ALA A 16 -4.02 -25.16 20.77
N PHE A 17 -3.92 -23.98 21.36
CA PHE A 17 -3.02 -23.66 22.47
C PHE A 17 -2.92 -24.75 23.54
N TYR A 18 -4.07 -25.27 24.00
CA TYR A 18 -4.13 -26.28 25.05
C TYR A 18 -3.85 -27.70 24.57
N ALA A 19 -4.04 -27.99 23.29
CA ALA A 19 -3.84 -29.33 22.73
C ALA A 19 -2.48 -29.50 22.04
N ASP A 20 -1.90 -28.41 21.54
CA ASP A 20 -0.61 -28.43 20.84
C ASP A 20 0.55 -28.62 21.83
N ASP A 21 0.43 -28.06 23.04
CA ASP A 21 1.36 -28.30 24.14
C ASP A 21 0.62 -28.28 25.49
N PRO A 22 0.55 -29.42 26.21
CA PRO A 22 -0.16 -29.54 27.50
C PRO A 22 0.47 -28.71 28.63
N GLU A 23 1.73 -28.26 28.49
CA GLU A 23 2.40 -27.41 29.48
C GLU A 23 2.02 -25.93 29.34
N ASN A 24 1.38 -25.53 28.23
CA ASN A 24 1.02 -24.14 27.98
C ASN A 24 0.15 -23.52 29.06
N GLU A 25 -0.88 -24.27 29.51
CA GLU A 25 -1.81 -23.79 30.53
C GLU A 25 -1.10 -23.59 31.88
N LYS A 26 -0.35 -24.60 32.32
CA LYS A 26 0.43 -24.56 33.56
C LYS A 26 1.46 -23.43 33.53
N THR A 27 2.19 -23.30 32.43
CA THR A 27 3.18 -22.20 32.24
C THR A 27 2.51 -20.84 32.34
N ALA A 28 1.34 -20.65 31.71
CA ALA A 28 0.62 -19.38 31.78
C ALA A 28 0.20 -19.07 33.24
N ASP A 29 -0.33 -20.03 33.95
CA ASP A 29 -0.75 -19.89 35.37
C ASP A 29 0.45 -19.57 36.28
N GLU A 30 1.55 -20.34 36.17
CA GLU A 30 2.82 -20.07 36.89
C GLU A 30 3.40 -18.68 36.61
N MET A 31 3.21 -18.17 35.40
CA MET A 31 3.65 -16.83 35.00
C MET A 31 2.66 -15.71 35.37
N GLY A 32 1.51 -16.05 35.98
CA GLY A 32 0.48 -15.10 36.37
C GLY A 32 -0.29 -14.50 35.19
N VAL A 33 -0.46 -15.25 34.10
CA VAL A 33 -1.28 -14.86 32.94
C VAL A 33 -2.63 -15.48 33.05
N VAL A 34 -3.68 -14.66 33.19
CA VAL A 34 -5.07 -15.12 33.12
C VAL A 34 -5.39 -15.62 31.73
N MET A 35 -5.78 -16.85 31.57
CA MET A 35 -6.13 -17.43 30.29
C MET A 35 -7.60 -17.25 29.95
N SER A 36 -7.89 -17.11 28.68
CA SER A 36 -9.25 -17.17 28.13
C SER A 36 -9.17 -17.70 26.70
N THR A 37 -10.30 -17.82 26.04
CA THR A 37 -10.37 -18.23 24.63
C THR A 37 -11.19 -17.24 23.83
N SER A 38 -10.92 -17.16 22.54
CA SER A 38 -11.52 -16.18 21.67
C SER A 38 -13.05 -16.29 21.57
N HIS A 39 -13.67 -15.30 21.00
CA HIS A 39 -15.11 -15.07 20.89
C HIS A 39 -15.90 -16.24 20.25
N HIS A 40 -15.29 -17.09 19.44
CA HIS A 40 -15.92 -18.29 18.86
C HIS A 40 -15.37 -19.62 19.43
N GLU A 41 -14.57 -19.55 20.48
CA GLU A 41 -13.92 -20.67 21.14
C GLU A 41 -14.44 -20.83 22.59
N PRO A 42 -15.71 -21.21 22.79
CA PRO A 42 -16.30 -21.24 24.13
C PRO A 42 -15.76 -22.36 25.01
N MET A 43 -15.87 -22.15 26.32
CA MET A 43 -15.66 -23.17 27.34
C MET A 43 -14.22 -23.67 27.43
N ALA A 44 -13.27 -22.76 27.34
CA ALA A 44 -11.82 -23.02 27.39
C ALA A 44 -11.34 -24.09 26.38
N ARG A 45 -11.98 -24.13 25.22
CA ARG A 45 -11.61 -25.03 24.12
C ARG A 45 -11.18 -24.23 22.91
N ASN A 46 -10.09 -24.64 22.24
CA ASN A 46 -9.75 -24.10 20.94
C ASN A 46 -10.60 -24.77 19.86
N HIS A 47 -11.13 -24.00 18.92
CA HIS A 47 -11.95 -24.51 17.81
C HIS A 47 -11.21 -25.57 16.99
N GLN A 48 -9.90 -25.45 16.85
CA GLN A 48 -9.07 -26.42 16.14
C GLN A 48 -9.04 -27.80 16.79
N GLU A 49 -9.23 -27.91 18.10
CA GLU A 49 -9.38 -29.21 18.77
C GLU A 49 -10.60 -29.98 18.21
N TYR A 50 -11.70 -29.23 17.97
CA TYR A 50 -12.90 -29.79 17.37
C TYR A 50 -12.69 -30.07 15.87
N ALA A 51 -12.14 -29.12 15.12
CA ALA A 51 -11.94 -29.22 13.68
C ALA A 51 -11.03 -30.39 13.29
N ARG A 52 -9.94 -30.62 14.04
CA ARG A 52 -9.00 -31.73 13.81
C ARG A 52 -9.64 -33.12 14.06
N ASN A 53 -10.65 -33.21 14.91
CA ASN A 53 -11.36 -34.46 15.24
C ASN A 53 -12.85 -34.39 14.94
N ARG A 54 -13.24 -33.70 13.90
CA ARG A 54 -14.65 -33.49 13.51
C ARG A 54 -15.45 -34.80 13.35
N LYS A 55 -14.81 -35.86 12.83
CA LYS A 55 -15.46 -37.17 12.68
C LYS A 55 -15.84 -37.77 14.01
N GLY A 56 -15.05 -37.55 15.06
CA GLY A 56 -15.35 -38.04 16.43
C GLY A 56 -16.39 -37.18 17.14
N TRP A 57 -16.39 -35.87 16.94
CA TRP A 57 -17.30 -34.95 17.63
C TRP A 57 -18.63 -34.75 16.91
N GLY A 58 -18.71 -34.96 15.58
CA GLY A 58 -19.90 -34.70 14.77
C GLY A 58 -20.00 -33.23 14.33
N PRO A 59 -21.19 -32.75 13.88
CA PRO A 59 -21.36 -31.39 13.39
C PRO A 59 -21.28 -30.34 14.51
N TRP A 60 -20.69 -29.17 14.22
CA TRP A 60 -20.71 -27.99 15.09
C TRP A 60 -22.08 -27.31 15.02
N ASN A 61 -23.10 -28.00 15.58
CA ASN A 61 -24.49 -27.55 15.57
C ASN A 61 -25.18 -27.99 16.87
N TYR A 62 -25.50 -27.03 17.73
CA TYR A 62 -26.01 -27.31 19.05
C TYR A 62 -27.37 -28.00 19.05
N GLN A 63 -28.24 -27.73 18.11
CA GLN A 63 -29.55 -28.36 17.98
C GLN A 63 -29.45 -29.86 17.60
N LYS A 64 -28.49 -30.19 16.73
CA LYS A 64 -28.31 -31.53 16.16
C LYS A 64 -27.33 -32.41 16.96
N ASN A 65 -26.41 -31.79 17.71
CA ASN A 65 -25.27 -32.47 18.33
C ASN A 65 -25.01 -32.02 19.77
N LYS A 66 -26.08 -31.69 20.50
CA LYS A 66 -26.01 -31.13 21.86
C LYS A 66 -25.13 -31.93 22.80
N ALA A 67 -25.33 -33.27 22.88
CA ALA A 67 -24.63 -34.13 23.84
C ALA A 67 -23.10 -34.13 23.64
N ASN A 68 -22.61 -34.23 22.40
CA ASN A 68 -21.20 -34.24 22.14
C ASN A 68 -20.59 -32.84 22.36
N LEU A 69 -21.31 -31.77 22.02
CA LEU A 69 -20.84 -30.39 22.28
C LEU A 69 -20.77 -30.13 23.79
N GLN A 70 -21.75 -30.60 24.59
CA GLN A 70 -21.69 -30.49 26.03
C GLN A 70 -20.51 -31.28 26.62
N LYS A 71 -20.23 -32.49 26.09
CA LYS A 71 -19.04 -33.26 26.47
C LYS A 71 -17.76 -32.49 26.14
N PHE A 72 -17.66 -31.95 24.92
CA PHE A 72 -16.53 -31.15 24.48
C PHE A 72 -16.30 -29.94 25.39
N PHE A 73 -17.35 -29.21 25.73
CA PHE A 73 -17.30 -28.08 26.67
C PHE A 73 -16.90 -28.49 28.09
N ARG A 74 -17.42 -29.61 28.58
CA ARG A 74 -17.09 -30.14 29.91
C ARG A 74 -15.59 -30.44 30.01
N GLU A 75 -15.02 -31.13 29.05
CA GLU A 75 -13.60 -31.47 29.04
C GLU A 75 -12.71 -30.22 29.08
N GLY A 76 -13.12 -29.09 28.45
CA GLY A 76 -12.41 -27.82 28.53
C GLY A 76 -12.41 -27.25 29.96
N ILE A 77 -13.54 -27.24 30.63
CA ILE A 77 -13.64 -26.75 32.02
C ILE A 77 -12.91 -27.68 33.00
N GLU A 78 -12.95 -29.00 32.78
CA GLU A 78 -12.17 -29.96 33.57
C GLU A 78 -10.66 -29.72 33.48
N ARG A 79 -10.18 -29.43 32.26
CA ARG A 79 -8.75 -29.11 31.99
C ARG A 79 -8.31 -27.87 32.76
N MET A 80 -9.08 -26.81 32.72
CA MET A 80 -8.75 -25.55 33.36
C MET A 80 -8.94 -25.51 34.88
N LYS A 81 -9.44 -26.58 35.47
CA LYS A 81 -9.73 -26.60 36.91
C LYS A 81 -8.44 -26.44 37.73
N GLY A 82 -8.40 -25.40 38.54
CA GLY A 82 -7.25 -25.08 39.38
C GLY A 82 -6.33 -24.00 38.85
N THR A 83 -6.57 -23.49 37.65
CA THR A 83 -5.83 -22.34 37.07
C THR A 83 -6.71 -21.10 36.99
N GLU A 84 -6.11 -19.93 36.85
CA GLU A 84 -6.82 -18.66 36.80
C GLU A 84 -7.28 -18.35 35.36
N GLN A 85 -8.60 -18.32 35.16
CA GLN A 85 -9.16 -18.15 33.81
C GLN A 85 -10.43 -17.30 33.82
N ILE A 86 -10.70 -16.68 32.64
CA ILE A 86 -12.00 -16.07 32.29
C ILE A 86 -12.65 -16.93 31.22
N VAL A 87 -13.76 -17.56 31.50
CA VAL A 87 -14.41 -18.50 30.57
C VAL A 87 -15.21 -17.73 29.52
N THR A 88 -14.86 -17.88 28.24
CA THR A 88 -15.71 -17.44 27.14
C THR A 88 -16.95 -18.33 27.06
N ILE A 89 -18.14 -17.73 27.06
CA ILE A 89 -19.42 -18.38 26.89
C ILE A 89 -20.15 -17.94 25.64
N GLY A 90 -21.23 -18.59 25.30
CA GLY A 90 -21.95 -18.41 24.05
C GLY A 90 -21.44 -19.37 22.98
N MET A 91 -21.81 -19.12 21.75
CA MET A 91 -21.39 -19.93 20.61
C MET A 91 -21.60 -19.14 19.32
N ARG A 92 -20.72 -19.30 18.36
CA ARG A 92 -20.92 -18.91 16.97
C ARG A 92 -21.03 -20.15 16.08
N GLY A 93 -21.31 -19.96 14.80
CA GLY A 93 -21.29 -21.04 13.83
C GLY A 93 -19.89 -21.61 13.60
N ASP A 94 -19.82 -22.68 12.84
CA ASP A 94 -18.57 -23.34 12.48
C ASP A 94 -17.67 -22.40 11.68
N GLY A 95 -16.38 -22.35 12.01
CA GLY A 95 -15.43 -21.51 11.30
C GLY A 95 -15.63 -20.00 11.49
N ASP A 96 -16.11 -19.56 12.65
CA ASP A 96 -16.38 -18.14 12.99
C ASP A 96 -17.49 -17.51 12.14
N GLU A 97 -18.41 -18.32 11.60
CA GLU A 97 -19.57 -17.86 10.85
C GLU A 97 -20.78 -17.65 11.77
N ALA A 98 -21.85 -17.04 11.24
CA ALA A 98 -23.11 -16.93 11.95
C ALA A 98 -23.78 -18.31 12.13
N MET A 99 -24.37 -18.58 13.31
CA MET A 99 -25.07 -19.85 13.55
C MET A 99 -26.32 -20.00 12.69
N SER A 100 -26.97 -18.91 12.34
CA SER A 100 -28.20 -18.87 11.54
C SER A 100 -28.32 -17.52 10.84
N ALA A 101 -29.15 -17.45 9.81
CA ALA A 101 -29.42 -16.21 9.09
C ALA A 101 -30.12 -15.14 9.95
N GLU A 102 -30.87 -15.58 10.97
CA GLU A 102 -31.53 -14.69 11.94
C GLU A 102 -31.09 -15.03 13.37
N ALA A 103 -31.08 -14.03 14.24
CA ALA A 103 -30.69 -14.20 15.64
C ALA A 103 -31.72 -15.08 16.40
N ASP A 104 -31.33 -16.29 16.72
CA ASP A 104 -32.12 -17.19 17.57
C ASP A 104 -31.74 -16.99 19.05
N THR A 105 -32.41 -16.03 19.70
CA THR A 105 -32.17 -15.67 21.11
C THR A 105 -32.50 -16.78 22.06
N LYS A 106 -33.48 -17.64 21.74
CA LYS A 106 -33.87 -18.79 22.59
C LYS A 106 -32.79 -19.86 22.56
N LEU A 107 -32.28 -20.19 21.40
CA LEU A 107 -31.19 -21.16 21.26
C LEU A 107 -29.94 -20.68 22.02
N MET A 108 -29.55 -19.43 21.83
CA MET A 108 -28.39 -18.87 22.53
C MET A 108 -28.56 -18.85 24.05
N THR A 109 -29.76 -18.51 24.55
CA THR A 109 -30.06 -18.55 25.98
C THR A 109 -29.91 -19.97 26.53
N ASN A 110 -30.40 -20.98 25.81
CA ASN A 110 -30.26 -22.38 26.20
C ASN A 110 -28.78 -22.82 26.22
N ILE A 111 -28.00 -22.41 25.21
CA ILE A 111 -26.56 -22.71 25.15
C ILE A 111 -25.85 -22.13 26.39
N ILE A 112 -26.05 -20.86 26.69
CA ILE A 112 -25.44 -20.19 27.84
C ILE A 112 -25.85 -20.85 29.15
N ASN A 113 -27.13 -21.20 29.33
CA ASN A 113 -27.59 -21.88 30.54
C ASN A 113 -26.93 -23.25 30.70
N ASP A 114 -26.84 -24.04 29.63
CA ASP A 114 -26.18 -25.35 29.67
C ASP A 114 -24.68 -25.21 29.96
N GLN A 115 -24.00 -24.23 29.35
CA GLN A 115 -22.59 -23.93 29.60
C GLN A 115 -22.36 -23.54 31.08
N ARG A 116 -23.19 -22.67 31.64
CA ARG A 116 -23.11 -22.26 33.04
C ARG A 116 -23.38 -23.41 34.00
N LYS A 117 -24.29 -24.35 33.65
CA LYS A 117 -24.49 -25.58 34.40
C LYS A 117 -23.25 -26.46 34.41
N ILE A 118 -22.60 -26.63 33.24
CA ILE A 118 -21.34 -27.38 33.13
C ILE A 118 -20.26 -26.76 34.02
N ILE A 119 -20.11 -25.43 33.99
CA ILE A 119 -19.16 -24.72 34.85
C ILE A 119 -19.42 -25.04 36.33
N ALA A 120 -20.66 -24.93 36.79
CA ALA A 120 -21.02 -25.20 38.18
C ALA A 120 -20.77 -26.67 38.56
N ASP A 121 -21.18 -27.62 37.72
CA ASP A 121 -21.02 -29.05 37.96
C ASP A 121 -19.53 -29.45 38.05
N VAL A 122 -18.67 -28.93 37.19
CA VAL A 122 -17.24 -29.28 37.16
C VAL A 122 -16.47 -28.60 38.28
N THR A 123 -16.73 -27.31 38.53
CA THR A 123 -15.99 -26.54 39.54
C THR A 123 -16.47 -26.81 40.97
N GLY A 124 -17.68 -27.34 41.14
CA GLY A 124 -18.32 -27.51 42.43
C GLY A 124 -18.74 -26.20 43.11
N ARG A 125 -18.80 -25.09 42.33
CA ARG A 125 -19.16 -23.75 42.80
C ARG A 125 -20.32 -23.21 41.98
N LYS A 126 -20.94 -22.12 42.43
CA LYS A 126 -21.92 -21.42 41.59
C LYS A 126 -21.23 -20.88 40.32
N ALA A 127 -21.92 -20.94 39.20
CA ALA A 127 -21.36 -20.42 37.94
C ALA A 127 -20.93 -18.94 38.06
N SER A 128 -21.61 -18.16 38.90
CA SER A 128 -21.26 -16.76 39.17
C SER A 128 -19.93 -16.54 39.93
N GLU A 129 -19.36 -17.61 40.49
CA GLU A 129 -18.05 -17.56 41.17
C GLU A 129 -16.88 -17.83 40.20
N THR A 130 -17.16 -18.24 38.99
CA THR A 130 -16.18 -18.38 37.89
C THR A 130 -16.33 -17.20 36.94
N PRO A 131 -15.29 -16.39 36.74
CA PRO A 131 -15.35 -15.27 35.80
C PRO A 131 -15.72 -15.72 34.37
N GLN A 132 -16.67 -15.05 33.77
CA GLN A 132 -17.17 -15.37 32.43
C GLN A 132 -17.23 -14.12 31.56
N VAL A 133 -17.00 -14.28 30.25
CA VAL A 133 -17.13 -13.24 29.26
C VAL A 133 -17.98 -13.72 28.08
N TRP A 134 -18.85 -12.87 27.59
CA TRP A 134 -19.58 -13.08 26.35
C TRP A 134 -19.28 -11.96 25.34
N ALA A 135 -18.67 -12.33 24.24
CA ALA A 135 -18.28 -11.38 23.18
C ALA A 135 -19.47 -11.10 22.25
N LEU A 136 -19.88 -9.84 22.21
CA LEU A 136 -20.92 -9.34 21.33
C LEU A 136 -20.30 -8.95 19.96
N TYR A 137 -19.70 -9.94 19.28
CA TYR A 137 -18.98 -9.76 18.03
C TYR A 137 -19.88 -10.02 16.82
N LYS A 138 -19.80 -9.14 15.81
CA LYS A 138 -20.59 -9.22 14.56
C LYS A 138 -22.09 -9.42 14.86
N GLU A 139 -22.71 -10.47 14.32
CA GLU A 139 -24.13 -10.80 14.48
C GLU A 139 -24.53 -11.11 15.93
N VAL A 140 -23.60 -11.46 16.79
CA VAL A 140 -23.91 -11.75 18.20
C VAL A 140 -24.42 -10.51 18.94
N MET A 141 -24.03 -9.30 18.49
CA MET A 141 -24.60 -8.07 19.02
C MET A 141 -26.11 -7.98 18.77
N ASP A 142 -26.60 -8.49 17.65
CA ASP A 142 -28.03 -8.49 17.32
C ASP A 142 -28.86 -9.33 18.32
N TYR A 143 -28.29 -10.39 18.90
CA TYR A 143 -28.96 -11.18 19.96
C TYR A 143 -29.23 -10.30 21.19
N TYR A 144 -28.22 -9.53 21.58
CA TYR A 144 -28.33 -8.61 22.70
C TYR A 144 -29.31 -7.47 22.42
N ASP A 145 -29.21 -6.82 21.27
CA ASP A 145 -30.07 -5.70 20.86
C ASP A 145 -31.54 -6.12 20.65
N LYS A 146 -31.80 -7.39 20.31
CA LYS A 146 -33.14 -7.99 20.29
C LYS A 146 -33.70 -8.32 21.68
N GLY A 147 -33.00 -7.92 22.75
CA GLY A 147 -33.44 -8.01 24.12
C GLY A 147 -33.14 -9.33 24.79
N MET A 148 -32.17 -10.12 24.28
CA MET A 148 -31.71 -11.31 24.97
C MET A 148 -31.20 -10.97 26.39
N LYS A 149 -31.69 -11.67 27.38
CA LYS A 149 -31.23 -11.48 28.77
C LYS A 149 -29.96 -12.29 29.03
N VAL A 150 -28.95 -11.61 29.52
CA VAL A 150 -27.67 -12.20 29.92
C VAL A 150 -27.62 -12.22 31.45
N PRO A 151 -27.06 -13.27 32.09
CA PRO A 151 -26.84 -13.27 33.53
C PRO A 151 -26.02 -12.08 34.00
N ASP A 152 -26.44 -11.50 35.13
CA ASP A 152 -25.91 -10.22 35.66
C ASP A 152 -24.39 -10.24 35.96
N ASP A 153 -23.84 -11.43 36.21
CA ASP A 153 -22.44 -11.65 36.60
C ASP A 153 -21.47 -11.84 35.40
N VAL A 154 -22.01 -11.97 34.20
CA VAL A 154 -21.20 -12.16 32.97
C VAL A 154 -20.70 -10.83 32.46
N THR A 155 -19.40 -10.72 32.19
CA THR A 155 -18.84 -9.54 31.50
C THR A 155 -19.27 -9.53 30.04
N LEU A 156 -19.87 -8.42 29.60
CA LEU A 156 -20.29 -8.21 28.23
C LEU A 156 -19.16 -7.50 27.46
N LEU A 157 -18.66 -8.13 26.41
CA LEU A 157 -17.53 -7.63 25.62
C LEU A 157 -18.04 -7.03 24.32
N LEU A 158 -18.04 -5.72 24.22
CA LEU A 158 -18.30 -5.01 22.97
C LEU A 158 -17.09 -5.09 22.04
N CYS A 159 -17.31 -4.93 20.75
CA CYS A 159 -16.27 -5.02 19.74
C CYS A 159 -16.25 -3.76 18.89
N ASP A 160 -15.07 -3.45 18.36
CA ASP A 160 -14.93 -2.48 17.30
C ASP A 160 -15.45 -3.03 15.94
N ASP A 161 -15.26 -2.27 14.87
CA ASP A 161 -15.61 -2.65 13.50
C ASP A 161 -14.52 -3.45 12.79
N ASN A 162 -13.53 -3.97 13.51
CA ASN A 162 -12.28 -4.60 13.05
C ASN A 162 -11.24 -3.63 12.47
N TRP A 163 -11.54 -2.33 12.47
CA TRP A 163 -10.68 -1.27 11.93
C TRP A 163 -10.42 -0.16 12.95
N GLY A 164 -10.64 -0.46 14.22
CA GLY A 164 -10.35 0.46 15.32
C GLY A 164 -11.45 1.48 15.62
N ASN A 165 -12.69 1.26 15.19
CA ASN A 165 -13.81 2.13 15.54
C ASN A 165 -14.80 1.41 16.44
N VAL A 166 -15.04 1.95 17.64
CA VAL A 166 -16.02 1.43 18.60
C VAL A 166 -17.42 1.53 18.02
N ARG A 167 -18.09 0.40 17.82
CA ARG A 167 -19.40 0.34 17.17
C ARG A 167 -20.55 0.81 18.08
N ARG A 168 -20.40 0.63 19.39
CA ARG A 168 -21.47 0.84 20.38
C ARG A 168 -20.88 1.05 21.77
N VAL A 169 -21.55 1.84 22.56
CA VAL A 169 -21.29 1.98 24.01
C VAL A 169 -22.57 1.67 24.79
N PRO A 170 -22.47 1.18 26.04
CA PRO A 170 -23.64 0.91 26.87
C PRO A 170 -24.36 2.21 27.24
N ASN A 171 -25.68 2.22 27.16
CA ASN A 171 -26.51 3.33 27.61
C ASN A 171 -26.57 3.39 29.16
N ALA A 172 -27.19 4.44 29.73
CA ALA A 172 -27.25 4.66 31.18
C ALA A 172 -27.89 3.51 31.98
N LYS A 173 -28.84 2.76 31.39
CA LYS A 173 -29.45 1.57 32.02
C LYS A 173 -28.51 0.37 31.94
N GLU A 174 -27.90 0.16 30.81
CA GLU A 174 -26.99 -0.95 30.56
C GLU A 174 -25.70 -0.86 31.37
N ARG A 175 -25.20 0.35 31.63
CA ARG A 175 -24.06 0.56 32.54
C ARG A 175 -24.26 0.04 33.97
N LYS A 176 -25.49 -0.28 34.38
CA LYS A 176 -25.79 -0.89 35.69
C LYS A 176 -25.59 -2.40 35.70
N HIS A 177 -25.24 -3.03 34.60
CA HIS A 177 -24.97 -4.46 34.51
C HIS A 177 -23.77 -4.83 35.40
N LYS A 178 -23.96 -5.74 36.34
CA LYS A 178 -22.98 -6.05 37.41
C LYS A 178 -21.70 -6.69 36.88
N GLY A 179 -21.81 -7.52 35.85
CA GLY A 179 -20.65 -8.17 35.20
C GLY A 179 -19.74 -7.17 34.50
N GLY A 180 -20.22 -5.94 34.27
CA GLY A 180 -19.49 -4.87 33.62
C GLY A 180 -19.33 -5.06 32.13
N TRP A 181 -18.65 -4.09 31.51
CA TRP A 181 -18.45 -4.00 30.07
C TRP A 181 -16.97 -4.05 29.72
N GLY A 182 -16.64 -4.77 28.67
CA GLY A 182 -15.32 -4.84 28.09
C GLY A 182 -15.30 -4.44 26.63
N LEU A 183 -14.09 -4.35 26.07
CA LEU A 183 -13.83 -4.03 24.67
C LEU A 183 -12.88 -5.04 24.05
N TYR A 184 -13.22 -5.52 22.86
CA TYR A 184 -12.35 -6.24 21.93
C TYR A 184 -11.99 -5.32 20.78
N TYR A 185 -10.72 -4.91 20.71
CA TYR A 185 -10.19 -3.89 19.82
C TYR A 185 -9.16 -4.48 18.87
N HIS A 186 -9.11 -4.01 17.61
CA HIS A 186 -8.25 -4.54 16.58
C HIS A 186 -7.17 -3.53 16.13
N VAL A 187 -5.92 -4.00 16.04
CA VAL A 187 -4.83 -3.35 15.29
C VAL A 187 -4.31 -4.25 14.17
N ASP A 188 -4.81 -5.46 14.10
CA ASP A 188 -4.64 -6.47 13.07
C ASP A 188 -6.01 -7.05 12.69
N TYR A 189 -6.20 -7.44 11.44
CA TYR A 189 -7.48 -8.00 11.01
C TYR A 189 -7.33 -9.07 9.94
N VAL A 190 -8.07 -10.15 10.10
CA VAL A 190 -8.26 -11.21 9.09
C VAL A 190 -9.72 -11.23 8.68
N GLY A 191 -10.03 -10.84 7.44
CA GLY A 191 -11.39 -10.83 6.93
C GLY A 191 -11.62 -9.87 5.77
N ALA A 192 -12.90 -9.76 5.38
CA ALA A 192 -13.32 -8.88 4.29
C ALA A 192 -13.21 -7.39 4.66
N PRO A 193 -12.89 -6.49 3.70
CA PRO A 193 -12.61 -6.75 2.28
C PRO A 193 -11.21 -7.30 2.01
N ARG A 194 -10.25 -7.05 2.89
CA ARG A 194 -8.85 -7.49 2.85
C ARG A 194 -8.33 -7.72 4.26
N ASN A 195 -7.31 -8.53 4.37
CA ASN A 195 -6.54 -8.64 5.59
C ASN A 195 -5.75 -7.34 5.84
N SER A 196 -5.38 -7.09 7.09
CA SER A 196 -4.48 -6.02 7.52
C SER A 196 -3.51 -6.61 8.53
N LYS A 197 -2.41 -7.19 8.07
CA LYS A 197 -1.48 -8.00 8.87
C LYS A 197 -0.02 -7.62 8.70
N MET A 198 0.37 -7.11 7.53
CA MET A 198 1.79 -6.95 7.17
C MET A 198 2.49 -5.89 8.03
N LEU A 199 1.85 -4.76 8.26
CA LEU A 199 2.42 -3.61 8.98
C LEU A 199 1.42 -2.96 9.92
N ASN A 200 1.96 -2.18 10.88
CA ASN A 200 1.16 -1.25 11.65
C ASN A 200 0.61 -0.13 10.73
N VAL A 201 -0.71 -0.06 10.64
CA VAL A 201 -1.47 0.95 9.89
C VAL A 201 -2.37 1.79 10.79
N THR A 202 -2.17 1.72 12.09
CA THR A 202 -3.00 2.39 13.09
C THR A 202 -2.46 3.79 13.38
N PRO A 203 -3.19 4.88 13.04
CA PRO A 203 -2.82 6.23 13.47
C PRO A 203 -2.76 6.32 15.00
N VAL A 204 -1.72 6.93 15.55
CA VAL A 204 -1.46 6.97 17.00
C VAL A 204 -2.65 7.50 17.80
N GLN A 205 -3.35 8.51 17.26
CA GLN A 205 -4.46 9.18 17.94
C GLN A 205 -5.74 8.34 17.92
N ASN A 206 -5.89 7.41 16.99
CA ASN A 206 -7.14 6.64 16.85
C ASN A 206 -7.43 5.72 18.05
N PRO A 207 -6.48 4.88 18.53
CA PRO A 207 -6.72 4.10 19.74
C PRO A 207 -6.99 5.00 20.95
N TRP A 208 -6.26 6.09 21.11
CA TRP A 208 -6.48 7.01 22.23
C TRP A 208 -7.91 7.56 22.24
N GLU A 209 -8.40 8.07 21.12
CA GLU A 209 -9.74 8.65 21.00
C GLU A 209 -10.82 7.61 21.25
N GLN A 210 -10.72 6.44 20.63
CA GLN A 210 -11.70 5.36 20.74
C GLN A 210 -11.71 4.67 22.12
N LEU A 211 -10.54 4.49 22.72
CA LEU A 211 -10.44 3.93 24.06
C LEU A 211 -10.93 4.93 25.14
N THR A 212 -10.70 6.23 24.93
CA THR A 212 -11.27 7.29 25.77
C THR A 212 -12.79 7.29 25.67
N LEU A 213 -13.34 7.23 24.45
CA LEU A 213 -14.77 7.12 24.20
C LEU A 213 -15.36 5.89 24.95
N ALA A 214 -14.73 4.75 24.84
CA ALA A 214 -15.16 3.51 25.48
C ALA A 214 -15.14 3.66 27.02
N TYR A 215 -14.02 4.09 27.59
CA TYR A 215 -13.84 4.22 29.02
C TYR A 215 -14.82 5.21 29.67
N GLU A 216 -14.99 6.38 29.08
CA GLU A 216 -15.92 7.41 29.60
C GLU A 216 -17.38 6.95 29.55
N ASN A 217 -17.71 5.99 28.71
CA ASN A 217 -19.04 5.37 28.64
C ASN A 217 -19.17 4.08 29.46
N GLY A 218 -18.21 3.77 30.35
CA GLY A 218 -18.31 2.67 31.31
C GLY A 218 -17.85 1.32 30.76
N ILE A 219 -17.02 1.32 29.71
CA ILE A 219 -16.34 0.10 29.22
C ILE A 219 -14.96 0.04 29.88
N ASP A 220 -14.91 -0.46 31.10
CA ASP A 220 -13.72 -0.39 31.97
C ASP A 220 -13.34 -1.74 32.62
N ARG A 221 -14.08 -2.81 32.32
CA ARG A 221 -13.91 -4.09 33.02
C ARG A 221 -12.80 -4.97 32.42
N LEU A 222 -12.75 -5.04 31.10
CA LEU A 222 -11.85 -5.94 30.37
C LEU A 222 -11.56 -5.36 28.98
N TRP A 223 -10.29 -5.15 28.66
CA TRP A 223 -9.87 -4.71 27.33
C TRP A 223 -8.97 -5.77 26.69
N ILE A 224 -9.36 -6.25 25.52
CA ILE A 224 -8.63 -7.24 24.73
C ILE A 224 -8.19 -6.60 23.43
N LEU A 225 -6.89 -6.74 23.12
CA LEU A 225 -6.31 -6.27 21.87
C LEU A 225 -6.04 -7.44 20.93
N ASN A 226 -6.62 -7.41 19.74
CA ASN A 226 -6.24 -8.28 18.65
C ASN A 226 -5.00 -7.70 17.95
N VAL A 227 -3.91 -8.44 17.95
CA VAL A 227 -2.59 -7.96 17.49
C VAL A 227 -2.01 -8.75 16.32
N GLY A 228 -2.55 -9.92 16.00
CA GLY A 228 -1.91 -10.84 15.06
C GLY A 228 -0.47 -11.16 15.47
N ASP A 229 0.49 -10.97 14.57
CA ASP A 229 1.90 -11.05 14.88
C ASP A 229 2.34 -9.87 15.77
N LEU A 230 3.21 -10.14 16.75
CA LEU A 230 3.68 -9.09 17.67
C LEU A 230 4.56 -8.05 16.98
N LYS A 231 5.24 -8.45 15.92
CA LYS A 231 5.99 -7.57 15.04
C LYS A 231 5.22 -7.38 13.74
N PRO A 232 4.99 -6.18 13.29
CA PRO A 232 5.53 -4.88 13.72
C PRO A 232 4.60 -4.06 14.64
N MET A 233 3.84 -4.69 15.51
CA MET A 233 2.79 -4.06 16.33
C MET A 233 3.28 -3.55 17.70
N GLU A 234 4.60 -3.42 17.91
CA GLU A 234 5.18 -3.08 19.22
C GLU A 234 4.62 -1.76 19.77
N TYR A 235 4.54 -0.73 18.94
CA TYR A 235 4.07 0.58 19.39
C TYR A 235 2.57 0.60 19.72
N PRO A 236 1.65 0.16 18.83
CA PRO A 236 0.22 0.15 19.17
C PRO A 236 -0.10 -0.77 20.35
N ILE A 237 0.63 -1.89 20.53
CA ILE A 237 0.48 -2.74 21.73
C ILE A 237 0.85 -1.95 22.99
N SER A 238 2.01 -1.29 22.99
CA SER A 238 2.47 -0.48 24.14
C SER A 238 1.50 0.63 24.48
N GLN A 239 1.00 1.35 23.49
CA GLN A 239 0.03 2.43 23.67
C GLN A 239 -1.29 1.92 24.25
N PHE A 240 -1.84 0.84 23.67
CA PHE A 240 -3.08 0.23 24.17
C PHE A 240 -2.95 -0.22 25.62
N MET A 241 -1.87 -0.93 25.95
CA MET A 241 -1.65 -1.48 27.30
C MET A 241 -1.38 -0.38 28.33
N ASP A 242 -0.69 0.70 27.96
CA ASP A 242 -0.48 1.86 28.81
C ASP A 242 -1.81 2.60 29.10
N MET A 243 -2.68 2.69 28.11
CA MET A 243 -4.02 3.25 28.29
C MET A 243 -4.91 2.33 29.11
N ALA A 244 -4.85 1.02 28.90
CA ALA A 244 -5.58 0.04 29.72
C ALA A 244 -5.16 0.10 31.19
N TRP A 245 -3.89 0.34 31.47
CA TRP A 245 -3.35 0.51 32.81
C TRP A 245 -3.83 1.80 33.49
N ASN A 246 -3.83 2.92 32.76
CA ASN A 246 -4.30 4.20 33.28
C ASN A 246 -4.91 5.06 32.17
N PRO A 247 -6.18 4.87 31.83
CA PRO A 247 -6.84 5.56 30.72
C PRO A 247 -6.97 7.08 30.93
N ARG A 248 -6.88 7.58 32.17
CA ARG A 248 -6.95 9.02 32.47
C ARG A 248 -5.62 9.76 32.39
N LYS A 249 -4.53 9.02 32.14
CA LYS A 249 -3.18 9.62 32.06
C LYS A 249 -3.00 10.47 30.80
N TYR A 250 -3.67 10.10 29.72
CA TYR A 250 -3.46 10.68 28.39
C TYR A 250 -4.69 11.48 27.95
N ASP A 251 -4.44 12.71 27.54
CA ASP A 251 -5.44 13.64 26.99
C ASP A 251 -4.98 14.24 25.66
N VAL A 252 -5.78 15.09 25.04
CA VAL A 252 -5.47 15.72 23.74
C VAL A 252 -4.17 16.53 23.75
N ASN A 253 -3.75 17.02 24.92
CA ASN A 253 -2.56 17.86 25.05
C ASN A 253 -1.28 17.06 25.23
N ASN A 254 -1.39 15.79 25.67
CA ASN A 254 -0.22 14.99 26.04
C ASN A 254 -0.09 13.64 25.31
N ILE A 255 -1.06 13.25 24.46
CA ILE A 255 -0.98 11.94 23.76
C ILE A 255 0.26 11.83 22.84
N THR A 256 0.69 12.92 22.22
CA THR A 256 1.92 12.94 21.42
C THR A 256 3.17 12.75 22.27
N ARG A 257 3.12 13.11 23.54
CA ARG A 257 4.20 12.86 24.49
C ARG A 257 4.39 11.37 24.75
N HIS A 258 3.33 10.56 24.71
CA HIS A 258 3.46 9.10 24.82
C HIS A 258 4.39 8.55 23.75
N THR A 259 4.22 8.96 22.48
CA THR A 259 5.09 8.53 21.37
C THR A 259 6.54 8.95 21.61
N ARG A 260 6.75 10.19 22.02
CA ARG A 260 8.06 10.75 22.31
C ARG A 260 8.76 10.00 23.45
N ASP A 261 8.08 9.78 24.57
CA ASP A 261 8.63 9.08 25.73
C ASP A 261 8.94 7.60 25.42
N TRP A 262 8.08 6.96 24.59
CA TRP A 262 8.34 5.62 24.11
C TRP A 262 9.58 5.56 23.20
N CYS A 263 9.73 6.50 22.28
CA CYS A 263 10.92 6.61 21.43
C CYS A 263 12.19 6.90 22.25
N ALA A 264 12.08 7.70 23.31
CA ALA A 264 13.21 7.93 24.22
C ALA A 264 13.71 6.64 24.90
N GLN A 265 12.78 5.76 25.28
CA GLN A 265 13.11 4.46 25.85
C GLN A 265 13.80 3.53 24.84
N GLN A 266 13.46 3.64 23.55
CA GLN A 266 14.03 2.77 22.51
C GLN A 266 15.37 3.30 21.98
N PHE A 267 15.49 4.61 21.76
CA PHE A 267 16.60 5.21 20.99
C PHE A 267 17.41 6.26 21.77
N GLY A 268 17.05 6.52 23.01
CA GLY A 268 17.67 7.56 23.85
C GLY A 268 17.02 8.93 23.70
N GLU A 269 17.22 9.74 24.74
CA GLU A 269 16.55 11.03 24.91
C GLU A 269 16.85 12.03 23.77
N SER A 270 18.09 12.06 23.29
CA SER A 270 18.53 12.97 22.24
C SER A 270 17.92 12.67 20.86
N GLN A 271 17.39 11.47 20.65
CA GLN A 271 16.79 11.03 19.38
C GLN A 271 15.27 11.00 19.43
N ALA A 272 14.69 11.21 20.61
CA ALA A 272 13.27 10.95 20.88
C ALA A 272 12.32 11.80 20.05
N ASP A 273 12.58 13.11 19.93
CA ASP A 273 11.68 14.03 19.24
C ASP A 273 11.58 13.71 17.74
N GLU A 274 12.72 13.48 17.09
CA GLU A 274 12.74 13.14 15.66
C GLU A 274 12.17 11.73 15.41
N ALA A 275 12.54 10.74 16.21
CA ALA A 275 11.98 9.40 16.09
C ALA A 275 10.47 9.38 16.30
N ALA A 276 9.96 10.16 17.25
CA ALA A 276 8.53 10.30 17.49
C ALA A 276 7.80 11.00 16.35
N ARG A 277 8.39 12.07 15.78
CA ARG A 277 7.87 12.75 14.61
C ARG A 277 7.72 11.76 13.44
N ILE A 278 8.79 11.01 13.16
CA ILE A 278 8.80 10.02 12.08
C ILE A 278 7.77 8.91 12.35
N LEU A 279 7.74 8.34 13.56
CA LEU A 279 6.79 7.28 13.92
C LEU A 279 5.32 7.74 13.80
N ASN A 280 5.00 8.96 14.24
CA ASN A 280 3.67 9.54 14.06
C ASN A 280 3.30 9.66 12.56
N LEU A 281 4.27 10.07 11.72
CA LEU A 281 4.03 10.18 10.27
C LEU A 281 3.89 8.80 9.60
N ILE A 282 4.66 7.80 10.01
CA ILE A 282 4.48 6.40 9.55
C ILE A 282 3.04 5.96 9.83
N CYS A 283 2.62 6.05 11.09
CA CYS A 283 1.28 5.62 11.49
C CYS A 283 0.18 6.38 10.73
N LYS A 284 0.35 7.70 10.56
CA LYS A 284 -0.58 8.54 9.80
C LYS A 284 -0.65 8.17 8.32
N TYR A 285 0.50 7.97 7.68
CA TYR A 285 0.54 7.68 6.24
C TYR A 285 0.07 6.25 5.94
N ASN A 286 0.51 5.27 6.71
CA ASN A 286 0.07 3.89 6.58
C ASN A 286 -1.42 3.72 6.87
N GLY A 287 -1.99 4.55 7.75
CA GLY A 287 -3.43 4.59 8.03
C GLY A 287 -4.32 5.05 6.86
N ARG A 288 -3.74 5.58 5.76
CA ARG A 288 -4.50 5.94 4.55
C ARG A 288 -4.98 4.70 3.80
N CYS A 289 -4.13 3.69 3.71
CA CYS A 289 -4.42 2.44 3.03
C CYS A 289 -3.48 1.34 3.52
N THR A 290 -4.03 0.22 3.97
CA THR A 290 -3.22 -0.96 4.33
C THR A 290 -2.50 -1.51 3.09
N PRO A 291 -1.27 -2.07 3.22
CA PRO A 291 -0.53 -2.63 2.09
C PRO A 291 -1.33 -3.63 1.26
N GLU A 292 -2.14 -4.46 1.90
CA GLU A 292 -2.98 -5.48 1.25
C GLU A 292 -4.14 -4.90 0.42
N MET A 293 -4.45 -3.62 0.57
CA MET A 293 -5.49 -2.92 -0.21
C MET A 293 -4.93 -2.00 -1.30
N LEU A 294 -3.63 -1.73 -1.28
CA LEU A 294 -3.00 -0.88 -2.29
C LEU A 294 -3.13 -1.48 -3.69
N ASN A 295 -3.43 -0.62 -4.65
CA ASN A 295 -3.45 -0.94 -6.07
C ASN A 295 -3.29 0.34 -6.90
N LYS A 296 -3.12 0.19 -8.22
CA LYS A 296 -2.92 1.31 -9.14
C LYS A 296 -4.01 2.38 -9.15
N ASN A 297 -5.19 2.08 -8.61
CA ASN A 297 -6.34 3.00 -8.57
C ASN A 297 -6.54 3.62 -7.18
N THR A 298 -5.65 3.36 -6.21
CA THR A 298 -5.81 3.86 -4.83
C THR A 298 -5.81 5.39 -4.77
N TYR A 299 -5.00 6.03 -5.60
CA TYR A 299 -4.94 7.49 -5.71
C TYR A 299 -5.08 7.92 -7.18
N SER A 300 -5.42 9.18 -7.40
CA SER A 300 -5.58 9.74 -8.74
C SER A 300 -4.24 10.16 -9.37
N LEU A 301 -4.03 9.79 -10.64
CA LEU A 301 -2.93 10.33 -11.44
C LEU A 301 -3.24 11.74 -11.98
N GLU A 302 -4.51 12.01 -12.31
CA GLU A 302 -4.92 13.19 -13.05
C GLU A 302 -4.74 14.49 -12.26
N ASN A 303 -4.99 14.44 -10.94
CA ASN A 303 -4.84 15.59 -10.04
C ASN A 303 -3.49 15.65 -9.32
N GLY A 304 -2.57 14.70 -9.63
CA GLY A 304 -1.24 14.64 -9.01
C GLY A 304 -1.19 14.00 -7.62
N GLU A 305 -2.29 13.45 -7.11
CA GLU A 305 -2.38 12.86 -5.78
C GLU A 305 -1.38 11.70 -5.61
N TRP A 306 -1.27 10.79 -6.58
CA TRP A 306 -0.28 9.71 -6.56
C TRP A 306 1.14 10.22 -6.37
N GLN A 307 1.51 11.24 -7.15
CA GLN A 307 2.87 11.81 -7.09
C GLN A 307 3.14 12.45 -5.72
N GLU A 308 2.15 13.16 -5.17
CA GLU A 308 2.28 13.79 -3.86
C GLU A 308 2.45 12.76 -2.73
N VAL A 309 1.67 11.67 -2.75
CA VAL A 309 1.77 10.59 -1.77
C VAL A 309 3.14 9.89 -1.87
N VAL A 310 3.62 9.61 -3.08
CA VAL A 310 4.96 9.04 -3.30
C VAL A 310 6.04 9.98 -2.76
N ASN A 311 5.95 11.28 -3.03
CA ASN A 311 6.91 12.27 -2.55
C ASN A 311 6.97 12.33 -1.01
N GLN A 312 5.81 12.23 -0.35
CA GLN A 312 5.73 12.20 1.11
C GLN A 312 6.44 10.98 1.71
N TYR A 313 6.26 9.79 1.12
CA TYR A 313 6.97 8.59 1.56
C TYR A 313 8.47 8.66 1.28
N LEU A 314 8.89 9.16 0.13
CA LEU A 314 10.31 9.35 -0.19
C LEU A 314 10.99 10.33 0.77
N GLN A 315 10.31 11.43 1.12
CA GLN A 315 10.83 12.38 2.10
C GLN A 315 10.94 11.74 3.48
N LEU A 316 9.94 10.96 3.90
CA LEU A 316 9.95 10.29 5.18
C LEU A 316 11.03 9.20 5.26
N GLU A 317 11.24 8.45 4.17
CA GLU A 317 12.34 7.48 4.05
C GLU A 317 13.71 8.15 4.17
N ALA A 318 13.88 9.30 3.52
CA ALA A 318 15.13 10.08 3.61
C ALA A 318 15.37 10.61 5.03
N ASP A 319 14.31 11.06 5.74
CA ASP A 319 14.40 11.51 7.13
C ASP A 319 14.80 10.36 8.06
N ALA A 320 14.16 9.20 7.89
CA ALA A 320 14.45 8.01 8.68
C ALA A 320 15.88 7.50 8.45
N LEU A 321 16.36 7.49 7.20
CA LEU A 321 17.73 7.11 6.87
C LEU A 321 18.76 8.07 7.48
N ARG A 322 18.49 9.38 7.49
CA ARG A 322 19.39 10.34 8.16
C ARG A 322 19.51 10.05 9.65
N GLN A 323 18.38 9.81 10.33
CA GLN A 323 18.39 9.48 11.74
C GLN A 323 19.09 8.14 11.99
N TYR A 324 18.77 7.09 11.21
CA TYR A 324 19.44 5.79 11.30
C TYR A 324 20.95 5.91 11.23
N ASN A 325 21.48 6.66 10.26
CA ASN A 325 22.90 6.87 10.08
C ASN A 325 23.56 7.68 11.21
N SER A 326 22.78 8.44 11.97
CA SER A 326 23.26 9.20 13.13
C SER A 326 23.26 8.40 14.43
N LEU A 327 22.57 7.27 14.46
CA LEU A 327 22.45 6.42 15.64
C LEU A 327 23.71 5.55 15.86
N PRO A 328 24.07 5.26 17.11
CA PRO A 328 25.03 4.21 17.41
C PRO A 328 24.56 2.85 16.85
N ALA A 329 25.51 2.03 16.41
CA ALA A 329 25.23 0.72 15.80
C ALA A 329 24.37 -0.20 16.70
N SER A 330 24.46 -0.05 18.02
CA SER A 330 23.64 -0.82 18.97
C SER A 330 22.13 -0.57 18.87
N TYR A 331 21.71 0.53 18.26
CA TYR A 331 20.30 0.86 18.04
C TYR A 331 19.80 0.51 16.62
N HIS A 332 20.71 0.18 15.70
CA HIS A 332 20.37 0.01 14.29
C HIS A 332 19.28 -1.05 14.05
N ASP A 333 19.39 -2.22 14.67
CA ASP A 333 18.40 -3.29 14.50
C ASP A 333 17.02 -2.88 15.04
N ALA A 334 16.96 -2.27 16.22
CA ALA A 334 15.71 -1.80 16.81
C ALA A 334 15.09 -0.67 15.98
N TYR A 335 15.90 0.28 15.51
CA TYR A 335 15.42 1.37 14.68
C TYR A 335 14.96 0.88 13.30
N HIS A 336 15.70 -0.03 12.68
CA HIS A 336 15.31 -0.64 11.43
C HIS A 336 13.96 -1.34 11.56
N GLN A 337 13.78 -2.17 12.57
CA GLN A 337 12.54 -2.91 12.79
C GLN A 337 11.31 -2.00 13.01
N ILE A 338 11.46 -0.98 13.84
CA ILE A 338 10.33 -0.16 14.31
C ILE A 338 10.02 0.99 13.35
N ILE A 339 11.05 1.60 12.76
CA ILE A 339 10.95 2.85 12.00
C ILE A 339 11.26 2.62 10.53
N LEU A 340 12.46 2.12 10.20
CA LEU A 340 12.96 2.15 8.83
C LEU A 340 12.27 1.11 7.95
N PHE A 341 12.12 -0.13 8.40
CA PHE A 341 11.47 -1.19 7.62
C PHE A 341 10.02 -0.85 7.21
N PRO A 342 9.13 -0.39 8.11
CA PRO A 342 7.78 0.00 7.72
C PRO A 342 7.75 1.12 6.68
N ILE A 343 8.68 2.07 6.76
CA ILE A 343 8.77 3.16 5.78
C ILE A 343 9.27 2.63 4.44
N GLU A 344 10.38 1.89 4.43
CA GLU A 344 10.97 1.35 3.20
C GLU A 344 9.97 0.47 2.45
N LEU A 345 9.23 -0.39 3.16
CA LEU A 345 8.22 -1.25 2.54
C LEU A 345 7.07 -0.44 1.94
N MET A 346 6.47 0.48 2.71
CA MET A 346 5.34 1.27 2.23
C MET A 346 5.74 2.28 1.16
N SER A 347 6.91 2.90 1.28
CA SER A 347 7.49 3.75 0.23
C SER A 347 7.66 2.97 -1.07
N ASN A 348 8.23 1.78 -0.98
CA ASN A 348 8.44 0.90 -2.14
C ASN A 348 7.12 0.46 -2.79
N LEU A 349 6.13 0.06 -1.99
CA LEU A 349 4.81 -0.35 -2.49
C LEU A 349 4.07 0.79 -3.18
N HIS A 350 4.11 2.00 -2.61
CA HIS A 350 3.49 3.17 -3.23
C HIS A 350 4.16 3.53 -4.56
N GLN A 351 5.49 3.51 -4.62
CA GLN A 351 6.23 3.71 -5.87
C GLN A 351 5.88 2.63 -6.90
N MET A 352 5.78 1.38 -6.48
CA MET A 352 5.46 0.24 -7.37
C MET A 352 4.07 0.38 -8.00
N TYR A 353 3.04 0.66 -7.21
CA TYR A 353 1.69 0.84 -7.73
C TYR A 353 1.50 2.16 -8.50
N PHE A 354 2.25 3.20 -8.15
CA PHE A 354 2.35 4.40 -8.96
C PHE A 354 2.96 4.10 -10.33
N ALA A 355 4.04 3.32 -10.38
CA ALA A 355 4.65 2.88 -11.63
C ALA A 355 3.67 2.04 -12.47
N GLN A 356 2.89 1.14 -11.86
CA GLN A 356 1.84 0.40 -12.54
C GLN A 356 0.74 1.33 -13.08
N ALA A 357 0.32 2.33 -12.30
CA ALA A 357 -0.69 3.30 -12.74
C ALA A 357 -0.21 4.10 -13.96
N GLN A 358 1.03 4.58 -13.93
CA GLN A 358 1.68 5.27 -15.04
C GLN A 358 1.82 4.35 -16.27
N ASN A 359 2.26 3.11 -16.07
CA ASN A 359 2.35 2.10 -17.12
C ASN A 359 1.03 1.91 -17.85
N HIS A 360 -0.06 1.68 -17.10
CA HIS A 360 -1.39 1.46 -17.68
C HIS A 360 -1.93 2.70 -18.39
N ALA A 361 -1.73 3.89 -17.82
CA ALA A 361 -2.19 5.14 -18.42
C ALA A 361 -1.48 5.42 -19.75
N LEU A 362 -0.16 5.28 -19.77
CA LEU A 362 0.65 5.52 -20.98
C LEU A 362 0.45 4.42 -22.03
N TYR A 363 0.27 3.17 -21.61
CA TYR A 363 -0.05 2.09 -22.55
C TYR A 363 -1.37 2.32 -23.29
N LYS A 364 -2.41 2.80 -22.61
CA LYS A 364 -3.68 3.17 -23.26
C LYS A 364 -3.52 4.26 -24.32
N GLN A 365 -2.50 5.11 -24.19
CA GLN A 365 -2.15 6.15 -25.15
C GLN A 365 -1.21 5.65 -26.28
N GLY A 366 -0.81 4.38 -26.25
CA GLY A 366 0.21 3.84 -27.14
C GLY A 366 1.61 4.46 -26.93
N ASN A 367 1.84 5.07 -25.77
CA ASN A 367 3.09 5.78 -25.48
C ASN A 367 4.17 4.80 -25.00
N PRO A 368 5.32 4.71 -25.71
CA PRO A 368 6.42 3.80 -25.35
C PRO A 368 7.03 4.04 -23.96
N LYS A 369 6.85 5.22 -23.36
CA LYS A 369 7.24 5.46 -21.96
C LYS A 369 6.56 4.47 -21.00
N ALA A 370 5.46 3.82 -21.40
CA ALA A 370 4.86 2.74 -20.66
C ALA A 370 5.88 1.63 -20.31
N ASN A 371 6.84 1.34 -21.20
CA ASN A 371 7.85 0.32 -20.98
C ASN A 371 8.83 0.70 -19.85
N VAL A 372 9.19 1.97 -19.75
CA VAL A 372 10.05 2.49 -18.65
C VAL A 372 9.38 2.28 -17.30
N TRP A 373 8.08 2.57 -17.22
CA TRP A 373 7.30 2.37 -16.00
C TRP A 373 7.05 0.89 -15.69
N ALA A 374 6.98 0.04 -16.72
CA ALA A 374 6.93 -1.41 -16.51
C ALA A 374 8.23 -1.92 -15.88
N ASP A 375 9.39 -1.51 -16.40
CA ASP A 375 10.70 -1.87 -15.86
C ASP A 375 10.87 -1.38 -14.42
N GLU A 376 10.40 -0.16 -14.13
CA GLU A 376 10.45 0.41 -12.78
C GLU A 376 9.54 -0.38 -11.81
N CYS A 377 8.34 -0.75 -12.21
CA CYS A 377 7.45 -1.57 -11.39
C CYS A 377 8.07 -2.94 -11.07
N GLU A 378 8.67 -3.61 -12.06
CA GLU A 378 9.38 -4.87 -11.87
C GLU A 378 10.59 -4.74 -10.92
N ARG A 379 11.33 -3.64 -11.04
CA ARG A 379 12.46 -3.32 -10.16
C ARG A 379 12.01 -3.17 -8.71
N LEU A 380 10.90 -2.43 -8.50
CA LEU A 380 10.33 -2.19 -7.17
C LEU A 380 9.71 -3.45 -6.57
N PHE A 381 9.09 -4.30 -7.38
CA PHE A 381 8.63 -5.61 -6.94
C PHE A 381 9.79 -6.51 -6.44
N LYS A 382 10.92 -6.50 -7.13
CA LYS A 382 12.14 -7.20 -6.66
C LYS A 382 12.70 -6.58 -5.39
N ARG A 383 12.67 -5.23 -5.28
CA ARG A 383 13.12 -4.52 -4.07
C ARG A 383 12.30 -4.92 -2.84
N ASP A 384 10.99 -5.10 -2.99
CA ASP A 384 10.11 -5.57 -1.91
C ASP A 384 10.60 -6.87 -1.27
N SER A 385 10.91 -7.86 -2.11
CA SER A 385 11.46 -9.14 -1.65
C SER A 385 12.80 -8.96 -0.92
N LEU A 386 13.65 -8.03 -1.37
CA LEU A 386 14.94 -7.75 -0.72
C LEU A 386 14.77 -7.06 0.65
N ILE A 387 13.77 -6.17 0.79
CA ILE A 387 13.43 -5.52 2.06
C ILE A 387 12.98 -6.57 3.08
N CYS A 388 12.08 -7.47 2.68
CA CYS A 388 11.60 -8.55 3.53
C CYS A 388 12.71 -9.58 3.85
N ASP A 389 13.57 -9.92 2.88
CA ASP A 389 14.71 -10.81 3.08
C ASP A 389 15.70 -10.25 4.09
N PHE A 390 16.01 -8.95 4.01
CA PHE A 390 16.88 -8.30 4.99
C PHE A 390 16.33 -8.42 6.41
N TYR A 391 15.04 -8.15 6.60
CA TYR A 391 14.39 -8.27 7.91
C TYR A 391 14.48 -9.70 8.44
N ASN A 392 14.10 -10.69 7.63
CA ASN A 392 14.03 -12.07 8.07
C ASN A 392 15.40 -12.73 8.28
N HIS A 393 16.39 -12.42 7.44
CA HIS A 393 17.63 -13.21 7.40
C HIS A 393 18.90 -12.45 7.78
N LYS A 394 18.88 -11.12 7.78
CA LYS A 394 20.07 -10.29 8.03
C LYS A 394 19.98 -9.53 9.36
N MET A 395 18.89 -8.84 9.57
CA MET A 395 18.66 -8.07 10.79
C MET A 395 18.77 -8.96 12.03
N SER A 396 19.46 -8.48 13.06
CA SER A 396 19.70 -9.23 14.31
C SER A 396 20.23 -10.65 14.11
N GLY A 397 21.04 -10.87 13.04
CA GLY A 397 21.59 -12.19 12.70
C GLY A 397 20.54 -13.22 12.31
N GLY A 398 19.40 -12.79 11.77
CA GLY A 398 18.29 -13.67 11.36
C GLY A 398 17.39 -14.15 12.52
N LYS A 399 17.49 -13.53 13.69
CA LYS A 399 16.67 -13.88 14.87
C LYS A 399 15.17 -13.82 14.59
N TRP A 400 14.74 -12.93 13.71
CA TRP A 400 13.32 -12.69 13.41
C TRP A 400 12.86 -13.34 12.11
N ASN A 401 13.58 -14.37 11.66
CA ASN A 401 13.18 -15.15 10.48
C ASN A 401 11.74 -15.66 10.60
N GLY A 402 10.95 -15.43 9.56
CA GLY A 402 9.54 -15.81 9.52
C GLY A 402 8.56 -14.74 10.02
N MET A 403 9.03 -13.60 10.56
CA MET A 403 8.14 -12.53 11.01
C MET A 403 7.55 -11.72 9.85
N MET A 404 8.34 -11.43 8.81
CA MET A 404 7.90 -10.66 7.63
C MET A 404 7.69 -11.57 6.43
N THR A 405 6.69 -12.43 6.50
CA THR A 405 6.31 -13.41 5.46
C THR A 405 4.87 -13.26 5.00
N GLN A 406 4.14 -12.26 5.50
CA GLN A 406 2.78 -11.98 5.07
C GLN A 406 2.75 -11.57 3.61
N LYS A 407 1.88 -12.22 2.83
CA LYS A 407 1.60 -11.83 1.45
C LYS A 407 0.87 -10.49 1.46
N HIS A 408 1.24 -9.58 0.58
CA HIS A 408 0.69 -8.22 0.56
C HIS A 408 0.60 -7.61 -0.84
N ILE A 409 1.11 -8.31 -1.86
CA ILE A 409 1.01 -7.90 -3.27
C ILE A 409 0.22 -8.94 -4.05
N GLY A 410 -0.80 -8.50 -4.81
CA GLY A 410 -1.59 -9.38 -5.67
C GLY A 410 -2.90 -9.87 -5.07
N TYR A 411 -3.33 -9.34 -3.94
CA TYR A 411 -4.63 -9.67 -3.35
C TYR A 411 -5.81 -9.34 -4.27
N LYS A 412 -6.77 -10.25 -4.35
CA LYS A 412 -8.08 -10.06 -4.99
C LYS A 412 -9.22 -10.06 -3.98
N SER A 413 -9.15 -10.91 -2.96
CA SER A 413 -10.09 -10.96 -1.84
C SER A 413 -9.36 -11.30 -0.54
N TRP A 414 -10.02 -11.20 0.61
CA TRP A 414 -9.41 -11.47 1.92
C TRP A 414 -8.98 -12.93 2.11
N ASN A 415 -9.64 -13.86 1.44
CA ASN A 415 -9.40 -15.30 1.53
C ASN A 415 -8.65 -15.84 0.30
N ASP A 416 -7.95 -14.99 -0.46
CA ASP A 416 -7.11 -15.46 -1.56
C ASP A 416 -6.01 -16.39 -1.03
N ASP A 417 -6.04 -17.63 -1.52
CA ASP A 417 -5.03 -18.65 -1.22
C ASP A 417 -3.99 -18.68 -2.35
N PHE A 418 -3.01 -17.78 -2.27
CA PHE A 418 -1.89 -17.72 -3.21
C PHE A 418 -0.56 -18.00 -2.48
N GLU A 419 0.34 -18.71 -3.14
CA GLU A 419 1.58 -19.17 -2.49
C GLU A 419 2.52 -18.02 -2.14
N LYS A 420 2.60 -17.00 -3.00
CA LYS A 420 3.53 -15.87 -2.89
C LYS A 420 3.00 -14.62 -3.57
N ASP A 421 3.56 -13.49 -3.20
CA ASP A 421 3.33 -12.22 -3.87
C ASP A 421 3.63 -12.30 -5.37
N THR A 422 2.81 -11.66 -6.18
CA THR A 422 2.92 -11.64 -7.64
C THR A 422 3.10 -10.22 -8.15
N CYS A 423 4.02 -10.06 -9.11
CA CYS A 423 4.21 -8.77 -9.75
C CYS A 423 2.88 -8.29 -10.37
N PRO A 424 2.50 -7.01 -10.16
CA PRO A 424 1.32 -6.45 -10.78
C PRO A 424 1.32 -6.59 -12.30
N GLU A 425 0.11 -6.67 -12.89
CA GLU A 425 -0.04 -6.74 -14.35
C GLU A 425 0.56 -5.50 -15.02
N LEU A 426 1.38 -5.72 -16.06
CA LEU A 426 2.09 -4.69 -16.78
C LEU A 426 1.90 -4.86 -18.29
N PHE A 427 1.87 -3.75 -18.99
CA PHE A 427 1.73 -3.71 -20.44
C PHE A 427 2.97 -3.11 -21.09
N ARG A 428 3.34 -3.65 -22.26
CA ARG A 428 4.49 -3.15 -23.03
C ARG A 428 4.07 -2.80 -24.44
N VAL A 429 4.47 -1.60 -24.88
CA VAL A 429 4.33 -1.19 -26.26
C VAL A 429 5.44 -1.88 -27.05
N THR A 430 5.06 -2.70 -28.02
CA THR A 430 6.03 -3.42 -28.87
C THR A 430 6.22 -2.71 -30.21
N SER A 431 7.45 -2.63 -30.68
CA SER A 431 7.83 -1.91 -31.91
C SER A 431 7.39 -2.59 -33.23
N LYS A 432 6.72 -3.74 -33.19
CA LYS A 432 6.40 -4.54 -34.39
C LYS A 432 5.34 -3.94 -35.32
N ASP A 433 4.49 -3.02 -34.84
CA ASP A 433 3.35 -2.48 -35.59
C ASP A 433 3.37 -0.95 -35.75
N GLY A 434 4.54 -0.31 -35.68
CA GLY A 434 4.69 1.13 -35.79
C GLY A 434 4.07 1.88 -34.60
N VAL A 435 4.91 2.36 -33.72
CA VAL A 435 4.48 3.14 -32.54
C VAL A 435 3.64 4.33 -32.97
N ILE A 436 2.42 4.45 -32.46
CA ILE A 436 1.56 5.63 -32.62
C ILE A 436 1.46 6.32 -31.26
N ILE A 437 1.98 7.55 -31.15
CA ILE A 437 1.97 8.31 -29.91
C ILE A 437 0.76 9.24 -29.89
N CYS A 438 -0.11 9.09 -28.89
CA CYS A 438 -1.32 9.90 -28.78
C CYS A 438 -1.05 11.22 -28.06
N GLU A 439 -1.82 12.24 -28.43
CA GLU A 439 -1.81 13.53 -27.75
C GLU A 439 -2.29 13.41 -26.28
N ASN A 440 -1.76 14.32 -25.48
CA ASN A 440 -2.25 14.62 -24.15
C ASN A 440 -2.47 16.14 -24.05
N ASN A 441 -3.71 16.57 -23.84
CA ASN A 441 -4.09 17.99 -23.77
C ASN A 441 -3.59 18.84 -24.97
N GLY A 442 -3.69 18.29 -26.17
CA GLY A 442 -3.30 18.97 -27.40
C GLY A 442 -1.79 19.00 -27.65
N VAL A 443 -1.01 18.20 -26.94
CA VAL A 443 0.45 18.08 -27.12
C VAL A 443 0.83 16.62 -27.34
N VAL A 444 1.68 16.35 -28.31
CA VAL A 444 2.32 15.05 -28.52
C VAL A 444 3.80 15.16 -28.21
N GLU A 445 4.31 14.31 -27.33
CA GLU A 445 5.73 14.22 -26.98
C GLU A 445 6.32 12.91 -27.48
N ILE A 446 7.33 12.97 -28.32
CA ILE A 446 7.95 11.82 -28.97
C ILE A 446 9.44 11.78 -28.63
N GLU A 447 9.90 10.75 -27.97
CA GLU A 447 11.33 10.48 -27.78
C GLU A 447 11.93 9.93 -29.08
N ALA A 448 13.10 10.40 -29.49
CA ALA A 448 13.69 10.06 -30.78
C ALA A 448 13.86 8.54 -31.04
N PRO A 449 14.14 7.67 -30.06
CA PRO A 449 14.21 6.23 -30.28
C PRO A 449 12.87 5.56 -30.62
N TYR A 450 11.73 6.25 -30.42
CA TYR A 450 10.39 5.67 -30.58
C TYR A 450 9.79 5.95 -31.97
N TYR A 451 10.58 5.67 -32.99
CA TYR A 451 10.17 5.83 -34.38
C TYR A 451 9.23 4.71 -34.85
N SER A 452 8.38 5.03 -35.83
CA SER A 452 7.53 4.05 -36.51
C SER A 452 8.25 3.32 -37.63
N SER A 453 9.11 4.05 -38.35
CA SER A 453 9.97 3.49 -39.39
C SER A 453 11.22 4.34 -39.58
N LYS A 454 12.27 3.73 -40.12
CA LYS A 454 13.49 4.44 -40.50
C LYS A 454 14.10 3.87 -41.77
N THR A 455 14.78 4.71 -42.50
CA THR A 455 15.58 4.35 -43.67
C THR A 455 17.02 4.78 -43.43
N ASP A 456 17.94 3.87 -43.52
CA ASP A 456 19.38 4.15 -43.41
C ASP A 456 19.90 4.77 -44.68
N ALA A 457 21.00 5.53 -44.60
CA ALA A 457 21.76 5.93 -45.76
C ALA A 457 22.58 4.77 -46.31
N ALA A 458 23.16 4.93 -47.51
CA ALA A 458 23.96 3.85 -48.13
C ALA A 458 25.16 3.43 -47.27
N GLU A 459 25.82 4.36 -46.61
CA GLU A 459 27.02 4.10 -45.80
C GLU A 459 26.92 4.53 -44.34
N ALA A 460 25.76 5.08 -43.90
CA ALA A 460 25.51 5.47 -42.50
C ALA A 460 24.19 4.88 -42.03
N LYS A 461 24.18 4.37 -40.79
CA LYS A 461 23.01 3.74 -40.18
C LYS A 461 22.49 4.52 -38.99
N TRP A 462 21.17 4.54 -38.83
CA TRP A 462 20.53 5.06 -37.62
C TRP A 462 20.97 4.24 -36.42
N THR A 463 21.61 4.95 -35.51
CA THR A 463 22.18 4.37 -34.28
C THR A 463 21.58 5.10 -33.09
N GLU A 464 21.11 4.34 -32.13
CA GLU A 464 20.70 4.85 -30.81
C GLU A 464 21.95 5.08 -29.95
N ILE A 465 22.03 6.24 -29.31
CA ILE A 465 23.04 6.55 -28.28
C ILE A 465 22.38 6.41 -26.92
N PRO A 466 22.64 5.33 -26.17
CA PRO A 466 22.04 5.11 -24.86
C PRO A 466 22.37 6.23 -23.89
N PHE A 467 21.38 6.63 -23.07
CA PHE A 467 21.51 7.69 -22.05
C PHE A 467 21.91 9.08 -22.58
N MET A 468 21.96 9.27 -23.88
CA MET A 468 22.07 10.60 -24.48
C MET A 468 20.68 11.22 -24.57
N GLY A 469 20.54 12.49 -24.20
CA GLY A 469 19.26 13.16 -24.16
C GLY A 469 18.78 13.44 -22.74
N LYS A 470 17.73 14.24 -22.62
CA LYS A 470 17.23 14.70 -21.32
C LYS A 470 16.35 13.67 -20.61
N SER A 471 15.78 12.72 -21.32
CA SER A 471 14.78 11.79 -20.77
C SER A 471 15.06 10.32 -21.05
N VAL A 472 15.53 9.94 -22.23
CA VAL A 472 15.73 8.53 -22.59
C VAL A 472 17.07 8.32 -23.29
N SER A 473 17.09 8.41 -24.63
CA SER A 473 18.23 8.18 -25.52
C SER A 473 18.11 9.09 -26.74
N ALA A 474 19.13 9.14 -27.55
CA ALA A 474 19.11 9.95 -28.78
C ALA A 474 19.34 9.08 -30.01
N MET A 475 18.91 9.58 -31.18
CA MET A 475 19.10 8.94 -32.47
C MET A 475 20.00 9.77 -33.37
N THR A 476 20.96 9.12 -34.02
CA THR A 476 21.85 9.78 -34.99
C THR A 476 22.28 8.80 -36.09
N LEU A 477 22.83 9.31 -37.18
CA LEU A 477 23.42 8.47 -38.23
C LEU A 477 24.93 8.32 -38.00
N MET A 478 25.42 7.11 -38.02
CA MET A 478 26.83 6.77 -37.85
C MET A 478 27.34 5.88 -39.00
N PRO A 479 28.63 6.02 -39.40
CA PRO A 479 29.68 6.91 -38.88
C PRO A 479 29.54 8.34 -39.43
N TYR A 480 30.00 9.34 -38.68
CA TYR A 480 29.85 10.77 -39.00
C TYR A 480 30.69 11.21 -40.22
N THR A 481 31.59 10.39 -40.69
CA THR A 481 32.42 10.65 -41.85
C THR A 481 31.77 10.26 -43.19
N LYS A 482 30.56 9.72 -43.15
CA LYS A 482 29.84 9.22 -44.32
C LYS A 482 28.63 10.08 -44.66
N SER A 483 28.21 9.98 -45.91
CA SER A 483 27.02 10.66 -46.41
C SER A 483 25.76 10.15 -45.74
N VAL A 484 24.87 11.06 -45.35
CA VAL A 484 23.55 10.76 -44.77
C VAL A 484 22.42 10.82 -45.80
N LYS A 485 22.76 11.06 -47.07
CA LYS A 485 21.78 11.22 -48.16
C LYS A 485 20.85 10.01 -48.27
N GLY A 486 19.56 10.28 -48.33
CA GLY A 486 18.51 9.25 -48.44
C GLY A 486 18.06 8.64 -47.11
N ALA A 487 18.70 9.02 -46.01
CA ALA A 487 18.23 8.57 -44.69
C ALA A 487 17.00 9.35 -44.24
N SER A 488 16.12 8.70 -43.53
CA SER A 488 14.96 9.31 -42.88
C SER A 488 14.54 8.53 -41.65
N ILE A 489 13.87 9.21 -40.72
CA ILE A 489 13.24 8.60 -39.57
C ILE A 489 11.83 9.17 -39.40
N THR A 490 10.82 8.29 -39.27
CA THR A 490 9.40 8.67 -39.31
C THR A 490 8.72 8.25 -38.02
N TYR A 491 7.93 9.15 -37.51
CA TYR A 491 7.12 8.98 -36.28
C TYR A 491 5.65 9.06 -36.63
N LYS A 492 4.84 8.10 -36.15
CA LYS A 492 3.37 8.18 -36.22
C LYS A 492 2.83 8.74 -34.91
N PHE A 493 1.89 9.66 -35.03
CA PHE A 493 1.23 10.21 -33.85
C PHE A 493 -0.27 10.40 -34.13
N LYS A 494 -1.06 10.43 -33.04
CA LYS A 494 -2.49 10.67 -33.12
C LYS A 494 -2.81 12.01 -32.46
N MET A 495 -3.37 12.91 -33.23
CA MET A 495 -3.84 14.21 -32.76
C MET A 495 -5.17 14.51 -33.45
N GLN A 496 -6.22 14.76 -32.67
CA GLN A 496 -7.50 15.18 -33.23
C GLN A 496 -7.48 16.69 -33.41
N VAL A 497 -7.80 17.13 -34.62
CA VAL A 497 -8.04 18.53 -34.90
C VAL A 497 -9.20 19.03 -34.03
N SER A 498 -8.99 20.12 -33.28
CA SER A 498 -9.98 20.67 -32.35
C SER A 498 -11.34 20.87 -33.02
N LYS A 499 -12.42 20.48 -32.34
CA LYS A 499 -13.78 20.83 -32.77
C LYS A 499 -13.96 22.34 -32.62
N THR A 500 -14.70 22.95 -33.56
CA THR A 500 -15.13 24.34 -33.42
C THR A 500 -16.01 24.52 -32.19
N SER A 501 -16.13 25.75 -31.67
CA SER A 501 -16.90 26.06 -30.45
C SER A 501 -18.38 25.64 -30.51
N ASP A 502 -18.91 25.34 -31.68
CA ASP A 502 -20.25 24.80 -31.94
C ASP A 502 -20.29 23.27 -32.09
N GLY A 503 -19.18 22.58 -31.80
CA GLY A 503 -19.10 21.11 -31.80
C GLY A 503 -19.01 20.45 -33.18
N LYS A 504 -18.93 21.21 -34.26
CA LYS A 504 -18.76 20.68 -35.62
C LYS A 504 -17.31 20.29 -35.88
N ALA A 505 -17.10 19.26 -36.68
CA ALA A 505 -15.75 18.88 -37.11
C ALA A 505 -15.10 20.07 -37.85
N PHE A 506 -13.89 20.42 -37.43
CA PHE A 506 -13.14 21.46 -38.09
C PHE A 506 -12.69 20.95 -39.49
N ASN A 507 -13.25 21.53 -40.53
CA ASN A 507 -12.92 21.19 -41.93
C ASN A 507 -11.71 21.95 -42.46
N GLY A 508 -10.79 22.33 -41.60
CA GLY A 508 -9.61 23.15 -41.95
C GLY A 508 -8.29 22.52 -41.52
N LYS A 509 -7.22 23.18 -41.93
CA LYS A 509 -5.88 22.85 -41.50
C LYS A 509 -5.59 23.52 -40.15
N GLN A 510 -5.16 22.75 -39.15
CA GLN A 510 -4.76 23.29 -37.87
C GLN A 510 -3.27 23.64 -37.89
N LYS A 511 -2.89 24.84 -37.45
CA LYS A 511 -1.48 25.17 -37.21
C LYS A 511 -0.97 24.48 -35.98
N VAL A 512 0.15 23.78 -36.11
CA VAL A 512 0.86 23.13 -35.00
C VAL A 512 2.28 23.66 -34.94
N ARG A 513 2.81 23.81 -33.74
CA ARG A 513 4.21 24.13 -33.51
C ARG A 513 4.95 22.83 -33.24
N ILE A 514 6.01 22.59 -34.03
CA ILE A 514 6.85 21.42 -33.91
C ILE A 514 8.18 21.84 -33.34
N HIS A 515 8.49 21.38 -32.15
CA HIS A 515 9.79 21.51 -31.52
C HIS A 515 10.62 20.29 -31.90
N VAL A 516 11.75 20.49 -32.55
CA VAL A 516 12.74 19.44 -32.76
C VAL A 516 13.93 19.72 -31.85
N ILE A 517 14.07 18.91 -30.84
CA ILE A 517 15.11 19.04 -29.82
C ILE A 517 16.28 18.13 -30.18
N THR A 518 17.43 18.78 -30.39
CA THR A 518 18.68 18.10 -30.73
C THR A 518 19.77 18.45 -29.73
N LYS A 519 20.80 17.60 -29.64
CA LYS A 519 22.04 17.95 -28.94
C LYS A 519 22.65 19.20 -29.55
N SER A 520 23.28 20.04 -28.75
CA SER A 520 24.03 21.22 -29.22
C SER A 520 25.32 20.80 -29.95
N THR A 521 25.21 20.49 -31.24
CA THR A 521 26.35 20.25 -32.13
C THR A 521 26.70 21.53 -32.84
N LEU A 522 27.97 21.91 -32.85
CA LEU A 522 28.44 23.11 -33.54
C LEU A 522 28.61 22.85 -35.05
N ASP A 523 28.71 23.91 -35.86
CA ASP A 523 28.97 23.79 -37.28
C ASP A 523 30.43 23.38 -37.56
N TYR A 524 30.77 22.14 -37.29
CA TYR A 524 32.10 21.58 -37.45
C TYR A 524 32.54 21.45 -38.92
N LEU A 525 31.60 21.58 -39.84
CA LEU A 525 31.86 21.59 -41.29
C LEU A 525 32.18 22.98 -41.85
N ASN A 526 32.02 24.04 -41.03
CA ASN A 526 32.24 25.47 -41.42
C ASN A 526 31.47 25.87 -42.69
N LYS A 527 30.24 25.42 -42.83
CA LYS A 527 29.42 25.67 -44.03
C LYS A 527 28.22 26.59 -43.80
N GLY A 528 28.12 27.23 -42.65
CA GLY A 528 27.02 28.10 -42.27
C GLY A 528 25.88 27.38 -41.55
N GLY A 529 26.20 26.28 -40.90
CA GLY A 529 25.31 25.47 -40.06
C GLY A 529 24.94 24.12 -40.70
N LEU A 530 24.46 23.24 -39.85
CA LEU A 530 23.98 21.90 -40.22
C LEU A 530 22.45 21.91 -40.37
N THR A 531 21.95 21.15 -41.34
CA THR A 531 20.53 21.19 -41.70
C THR A 531 19.85 19.80 -41.70
N TYR A 532 18.56 19.82 -41.45
CA TYR A 532 17.66 18.69 -41.65
C TYR A 532 16.30 19.14 -42.16
N GLY A 533 15.58 18.27 -42.84
CA GLY A 533 14.21 18.51 -43.29
C GLY A 533 13.19 17.96 -42.29
N VAL A 534 12.06 18.65 -42.14
CA VAL A 534 10.89 18.23 -41.39
C VAL A 534 9.68 18.18 -42.31
N SER A 535 9.01 17.05 -42.38
CA SER A 535 7.83 16.83 -43.21
C SER A 535 6.68 16.30 -42.37
N LEU A 536 5.46 16.80 -42.59
CA LEU A 536 4.20 16.26 -42.08
C LEU A 536 3.43 15.59 -43.21
N ASP A 537 2.93 14.35 -42.93
CA ASP A 537 2.05 13.58 -43.83
C ASP A 537 2.53 13.50 -45.28
N GLY A 538 3.85 13.38 -45.47
CA GLY A 538 4.48 13.29 -46.78
C GLY A 538 4.53 14.59 -47.59
N ALA A 539 4.21 15.72 -46.97
CA ALA A 539 4.41 17.03 -47.61
C ALA A 539 5.89 17.29 -47.87
N SER A 540 6.19 18.27 -48.76
CA SER A 540 7.59 18.68 -49.02
C SER A 540 8.30 19.09 -47.73
N PRO A 541 9.51 18.59 -47.46
CA PRO A 541 10.23 18.90 -46.23
C PRO A 541 10.56 20.41 -46.14
N VAL A 542 10.32 20.96 -44.96
CA VAL A 542 10.83 22.29 -44.58
C VAL A 542 12.23 22.12 -44.02
N GLU A 543 13.20 22.78 -44.62
CA GLU A 543 14.58 22.74 -44.17
C GLU A 543 14.79 23.58 -42.91
N VAL A 544 15.44 23.01 -41.94
CA VAL A 544 15.78 23.63 -40.65
C VAL A 544 17.32 23.66 -40.51
N ASN A 545 17.89 24.85 -40.48
CA ASN A 545 19.28 25.05 -40.06
C ASN A 545 19.26 25.25 -38.52
N PHE A 546 19.76 24.26 -37.78
CA PHE A 546 19.58 24.29 -36.33
C PHE A 546 20.70 25.00 -35.58
N ASN A 547 21.89 25.18 -36.15
CA ASN A 547 23.06 25.67 -35.42
C ASN A 547 23.84 26.81 -36.12
N LYS A 548 23.31 27.47 -37.17
CA LYS A 548 23.98 28.60 -37.85
C LYS A 548 24.33 29.73 -36.91
N ASP A 549 23.52 29.96 -35.88
CA ASP A 549 23.68 31.04 -34.91
C ASP A 549 24.47 30.60 -33.66
N LEU A 550 24.86 29.32 -33.58
CA LEU A 550 25.70 28.79 -32.51
C LEU A 550 27.18 29.08 -32.76
N ASN A 551 27.53 30.33 -32.61
CA ASN A 551 28.90 30.81 -32.80
C ASN A 551 29.24 31.97 -31.86
N GLU A 552 30.52 32.27 -31.72
CA GLU A 552 31.03 33.30 -30.79
C GLU A 552 31.06 34.72 -31.42
N LYS A 553 30.26 34.97 -32.47
CA LYS A 553 30.11 36.31 -33.01
C LYS A 553 29.44 37.22 -31.97
N PRO A 554 29.79 38.54 -31.95
CA PRO A 554 29.26 39.47 -30.95
C PRO A 554 27.73 39.46 -30.79
N GLU A 555 27.02 39.32 -31.92
CA GLU A 555 25.55 39.26 -31.95
C GLU A 555 24.94 37.99 -31.32
N ASN A 556 25.71 36.89 -31.28
CA ASN A 556 25.24 35.59 -30.86
C ASN A 556 25.77 35.13 -29.51
N ILE A 557 26.97 35.54 -29.13
CA ILE A 557 27.76 34.92 -28.05
C ILE A 557 27.02 34.87 -26.71
N TYR A 558 26.37 35.95 -26.27
CA TYR A 558 25.71 36.02 -24.97
C TYR A 558 24.24 35.66 -25.05
N ASN A 559 23.57 35.88 -26.19
CA ASN A 559 22.13 35.71 -26.30
C ASN A 559 21.72 34.33 -26.82
N ILE A 560 22.59 33.66 -27.59
CA ILE A 560 22.31 32.38 -28.24
C ILE A 560 23.34 31.32 -27.84
N TYR A 561 24.64 31.62 -28.09
CA TYR A 561 25.71 30.63 -27.97
C TYR A 561 25.85 30.10 -26.53
N TYR A 562 26.21 30.95 -25.57
CA TYR A 562 26.41 30.51 -24.19
C TYR A 562 25.16 29.89 -23.53
N PRO A 563 23.98 30.49 -23.65
CA PRO A 563 22.77 29.84 -23.11
C PRO A 563 22.51 28.46 -23.72
N THR A 564 22.66 28.30 -25.02
CA THR A 564 22.39 27.05 -25.74
C THR A 564 23.40 25.95 -25.39
N ILE A 565 24.70 26.26 -25.40
CA ILE A 565 25.72 25.27 -25.08
C ILE A 565 25.66 24.87 -23.60
N ALA A 566 25.30 25.80 -22.72
CA ALA A 566 25.13 25.51 -21.29
C ALA A 566 23.97 24.53 -21.02
N THR A 567 22.89 24.61 -21.79
CA THR A 567 21.77 23.65 -21.70
C THR A 567 22.04 22.34 -22.45
N ARG A 568 23.05 22.33 -23.34
CA ARG A 568 23.44 21.17 -24.16
C ARG A 568 22.40 20.73 -25.19
N ILE A 569 21.35 21.49 -25.40
CA ILE A 569 20.32 21.23 -26.40
C ILE A 569 20.05 22.44 -27.28
N VAL A 570 19.57 22.16 -28.49
CA VAL A 570 19.01 23.16 -29.40
C VAL A 570 17.55 22.82 -29.63
N ASP A 571 16.64 23.70 -29.28
CA ASP A 571 15.22 23.60 -29.59
C ASP A 571 14.89 24.49 -30.78
N LYS A 572 14.60 23.89 -31.93
CA LYS A 572 14.13 24.62 -33.12
C LYS A 572 12.64 24.40 -33.31
N VAL A 573 11.91 25.50 -33.32
CA VAL A 573 10.46 25.51 -33.46
C VAL A 573 10.09 25.90 -34.89
N ILE A 574 9.27 25.09 -35.54
CA ILE A 574 8.66 25.37 -36.82
C ILE A 574 7.14 25.31 -36.74
N GLU A 575 6.44 26.13 -37.49
CA GLU A 575 4.99 26.05 -37.61
C GLU A 575 4.63 25.35 -38.94
N LEU A 576 3.84 24.28 -38.82
CA LEU A 576 3.32 23.55 -39.97
C LEU A 576 1.79 23.44 -39.86
N GLU A 577 1.16 23.21 -41.02
CA GLU A 577 -0.27 22.94 -41.09
C GLU A 577 -0.52 21.43 -40.99
N LEU A 578 -1.26 21.02 -39.97
CA LEU A 578 -1.72 19.64 -39.80
C LEU A 578 -3.02 19.48 -40.59
N PRO A 579 -3.06 18.62 -41.60
CA PRO A 579 -4.29 18.40 -42.35
C PRO A 579 -5.30 17.60 -41.53
N ALA A 580 -6.58 17.68 -41.89
CA ALA A 580 -7.58 16.83 -41.28
C ALA A 580 -7.36 15.35 -41.67
N SER A 581 -7.36 14.47 -40.71
CA SER A 581 -7.29 13.02 -40.89
C SER A 581 -8.55 12.34 -40.32
N SER A 582 -9.09 11.35 -41.00
CA SER A 582 -10.31 10.65 -40.62
C SER A 582 -10.15 9.85 -39.33
N ASP A 583 -8.95 9.35 -39.07
CA ASP A 583 -8.59 8.57 -37.88
C ASP A 583 -7.73 9.35 -36.88
N GLY A 584 -7.38 10.60 -37.25
CA GLY A 584 -6.50 11.48 -36.47
C GLY A 584 -5.04 11.03 -36.45
N ILE A 585 -4.64 10.06 -37.27
CA ILE A 585 -3.25 9.57 -37.34
C ILE A 585 -2.49 10.39 -38.37
N HIS A 586 -1.30 10.85 -37.97
CA HIS A 586 -0.39 11.66 -38.75
C HIS A 586 1.01 11.08 -38.71
N THR A 587 1.85 11.53 -39.66
CA THR A 587 3.27 11.16 -39.71
C THR A 587 4.16 12.39 -39.69
N LEU A 588 5.21 12.35 -38.89
CA LEU A 588 6.29 13.33 -38.94
C LEU A 588 7.59 12.64 -39.37
N THR A 589 8.22 13.15 -40.42
CA THR A 589 9.48 12.59 -40.93
C THR A 589 10.60 13.61 -40.80
N LEU A 590 11.73 13.17 -40.21
CA LEU A 590 12.97 13.91 -40.15
C LEU A 590 13.94 13.34 -41.18
N THR A 591 14.56 14.22 -41.97
CA THR A 591 15.51 13.88 -43.03
C THR A 591 16.79 14.66 -42.79
N PRO A 592 17.84 14.10 -42.19
CA PRO A 592 19.11 14.79 -42.02
C PRO A 592 19.76 15.07 -43.38
N ASN A 593 20.21 16.32 -43.59
CA ASN A 593 21.01 16.69 -44.74
C ASN A 593 22.51 16.59 -44.42
N ASP A 594 22.85 16.65 -43.14
CA ASP A 594 24.21 16.64 -42.64
C ASP A 594 24.43 15.54 -41.59
N PRO A 595 25.66 14.99 -41.50
CA PRO A 595 25.99 14.04 -40.44
C PRO A 595 26.12 14.74 -39.07
N ALA A 596 26.19 13.93 -37.99
CA ALA A 596 26.35 14.37 -36.60
C ALA A 596 25.19 15.20 -36.03
N ILE A 597 24.02 15.15 -36.65
CA ILE A 597 22.80 15.66 -36.03
C ILE A 597 22.26 14.59 -35.11
N VAL A 598 22.11 14.94 -33.83
CA VAL A 598 21.67 14.01 -32.77
C VAL A 598 20.28 14.45 -32.28
N PHE A 599 19.25 13.71 -32.67
CA PHE A 599 17.87 13.98 -32.30
C PHE A 599 17.57 13.36 -30.94
N GLU A 600 17.02 14.15 -30.03
CA GLU A 600 16.66 13.72 -28.68
C GLU A 600 15.15 13.57 -28.51
N LYS A 601 14.37 14.58 -28.90
CA LYS A 601 12.92 14.62 -28.67
C LYS A 601 12.21 15.50 -29.71
N ILE A 602 10.96 15.18 -30.00
CA ILE A 602 10.04 15.98 -30.77
C ILE A 602 8.83 16.33 -29.93
N VAL A 603 8.37 17.59 -29.94
CA VAL A 603 7.13 18.01 -29.33
C VAL A 603 6.23 18.66 -30.36
N ILE A 604 5.01 18.18 -30.53
CA ILE A 604 4.02 18.73 -31.44
C ILE A 604 2.92 19.38 -30.58
N ASP A 605 2.87 20.73 -30.62
CA ASP A 605 1.92 21.52 -29.83
C ASP A 605 0.81 22.08 -30.74
N GLY A 606 -0.41 21.55 -30.55
CA GLY A 606 -1.63 21.95 -31.27
C GLY A 606 -2.47 23.01 -30.55
N ARG A 607 -2.04 23.55 -29.42
CA ARG A 607 -2.83 24.44 -28.54
C ARG A 607 -2.94 25.90 -29.05
N GLY A 608 -2.36 26.23 -30.19
CA GLY A 608 -2.55 27.53 -30.81
C GLY A 608 -2.06 28.74 -30.01
N GLY A 609 -0.77 28.76 -29.61
CA GLY A 609 -0.09 29.99 -29.17
C GLY A 609 -0.28 30.42 -27.71
N LYS A 610 -0.97 29.65 -26.83
CA LYS A 610 -0.91 29.90 -25.39
C LYS A 610 0.39 29.31 -24.84
N LYS A 611 1.27 30.17 -24.31
CA LYS A 611 2.48 29.72 -23.60
C LYS A 611 2.07 28.76 -22.51
N SER A 612 2.69 27.59 -22.47
CA SER A 612 2.63 26.75 -21.26
C SER A 612 3.30 27.53 -20.11
N VAL A 613 2.60 27.63 -18.99
CA VAL A 613 3.17 28.07 -17.72
C VAL A 613 4.13 26.99 -17.21
#